data_fc35a0dfe1d71fbf4f114097e92f267f
#
_entry.id   fc35a0dfe1d71fbf4f114097e92f267f
#
_cell.length_a   1.000
_cell.length_b   1.000
_cell.length_c   1.000
_cell.angle_alpha   90.00
_cell.angle_beta   90.00
_cell.angle_gamma   90.00
#
_symmetry.space_group_name_H-M   'P 1'
#
loop_
_entity.id
_entity.type
_entity.pdbx_description
1 polymer ?
#
loop_
_entity_poly.entity_id
_entity_poly.type
_entity_poly.pdbx_seq_one_letter_code
_entity_poly.pdbx_strand_id
1 'polypeptide(L)'
;MSHFSTIKTRLREKDILLKALLTLGLPVDVNQELENPVGHDHAKVMCDITLGTDIGFRLNRQTKNYELVTDLQTWKHPTPPQRMIEKITQEYAIELIAREIKKKGFEIETQKRNVDNNVELVATRWV
;
A
#
# COMPACT_ATOMS: atom_id res chain seq x y z
N MET A 1 -4.39 -16.88 -21.04
CA MET A 1 -3.66 -15.61 -21.19
C MET A 1 -3.61 -14.89 -19.85
N SER A 2 -2.46 -14.35 -19.55
CA SER A 2 -2.29 -13.54 -18.33
C SER A 2 -2.72 -12.12 -18.62
N HIS A 3 -3.50 -11.56 -17.71
CA HIS A 3 -3.94 -10.18 -17.79
C HIS A 3 -3.68 -9.49 -16.47
N PHE A 4 -3.39 -8.20 -16.53
CA PHE A 4 -3.39 -7.40 -15.33
C PHE A 4 -4.80 -7.28 -14.78
N SER A 5 -4.93 -7.55 -13.50
CA SER A 5 -6.17 -7.36 -12.73
C SER A 5 -6.00 -6.15 -11.85
N THR A 6 -7.09 -5.46 -11.59
CA THR A 6 -7.11 -4.34 -10.65
C THR A 6 -7.95 -4.71 -9.45
N ILE A 7 -7.41 -4.46 -8.27
CA ILE A 7 -8.13 -4.67 -7.01
C ILE A 7 -8.32 -3.31 -6.35
N LYS A 8 -9.57 -2.98 -6.07
CA LYS A 8 -9.91 -1.69 -5.46
C LYS A 8 -9.44 -1.63 -4.02
N THR A 9 -8.95 -0.46 -3.62
CA THR A 9 -8.56 -0.19 -2.23
C THR A 9 -9.22 1.10 -1.76
N ARG A 10 -9.03 1.41 -0.47
CA ARG A 10 -9.45 2.68 0.13
C ARG A 10 -8.28 3.62 0.40
N LEU A 11 -7.13 3.32 -0.20
CA LEU A 11 -5.91 4.10 -0.01
C LEU A 11 -5.95 5.33 -0.92
N ARG A 12 -5.76 6.51 -0.39
CA ARG A 12 -5.98 7.77 -1.13
C ARG A 12 -4.75 8.67 -1.19
N GLU A 13 -3.93 8.71 -0.15
CA GLU A 13 -2.81 9.64 -0.06
C GLU A 13 -1.49 8.94 -0.38
N LYS A 14 -0.81 9.43 -1.42
CA LYS A 14 0.41 8.81 -1.94
C LYS A 14 1.53 8.78 -0.92
N ASP A 15 1.77 9.87 -0.22
CA ASP A 15 2.85 9.98 0.76
C ASP A 15 2.67 9.02 1.94
N ILE A 16 1.44 8.88 2.43
CA ILE A 16 1.12 7.95 3.51
C ILE A 16 1.24 6.51 3.02
N LEU A 17 0.76 6.23 1.80
CA LEU A 17 0.89 4.90 1.20
C LEU A 17 2.37 4.51 1.03
N LEU A 18 3.20 5.42 0.52
CA LEU A 18 4.64 5.16 0.38
C LEU A 18 5.28 4.83 1.72
N LYS A 19 4.95 5.59 2.75
CA LYS A 19 5.50 5.36 4.09
C LYS A 19 5.07 4.02 4.67
N ALA A 20 3.80 3.65 4.47
CA ALA A 20 3.28 2.34 4.89
C ALA A 20 4.02 1.19 4.19
N LEU A 21 4.24 1.31 2.88
CA LEU A 21 4.96 0.30 2.10
C LEU A 21 6.41 0.16 2.57
N LEU A 22 7.09 1.27 2.84
CA LEU A 22 8.45 1.26 3.35
C LEU A 22 8.53 0.65 4.75
N THR A 23 7.56 0.94 5.60
CA THR A 23 7.49 0.35 6.94
C THR A 23 7.36 -1.17 6.89
N LEU A 24 6.65 -1.68 5.90
CA LEU A 24 6.52 -3.12 5.66
C LEU A 24 7.76 -3.76 5.02
N GLY A 25 8.77 -2.95 4.68
CA GLY A 25 10.01 -3.45 4.07
C GLY A 25 9.86 -3.86 2.62
N LEU A 26 8.85 -3.35 1.92
CA LEU A 26 8.61 -3.69 0.52
C LEU A 26 9.49 -2.85 -0.41
N PRO A 27 9.94 -3.42 -1.56
CA PRO A 27 10.72 -2.67 -2.54
C PRO A 27 9.80 -1.70 -3.30
N VAL A 28 10.03 -0.40 -3.13
CA VAL A 28 9.15 0.64 -3.67
C VAL A 28 9.88 1.48 -4.70
N ASP A 29 9.28 1.64 -5.87
CA ASP A 29 9.65 2.62 -6.89
C ASP A 29 8.42 3.46 -7.26
N VAL A 30 8.65 4.61 -7.88
CA VAL A 30 7.58 5.51 -8.29
C VAL A 30 7.60 5.76 -9.78
N ASN A 31 6.42 5.97 -10.37
CA ASN A 31 6.23 6.32 -11.77
C ASN A 31 6.91 5.34 -12.73
N GLN A 32 6.71 4.04 -12.49
CA GLN A 32 7.26 2.97 -13.31
C GLN A 32 6.18 2.23 -14.08
N GLU A 33 6.59 1.57 -15.16
CA GLU A 33 5.70 0.68 -15.90
C GLU A 33 5.78 -0.73 -15.33
N LEU A 34 4.61 -1.36 -15.22
CA LEU A 34 4.52 -2.80 -15.02
C LEU A 34 4.42 -3.47 -16.39
N GLU A 35 5.19 -4.52 -16.58
CA GLU A 35 5.12 -5.34 -17.78
C GLU A 35 4.65 -6.73 -17.39
N ASN A 36 3.64 -7.25 -18.11
CA ASN A 36 3.17 -8.60 -17.87
C ASN A 36 4.26 -9.59 -18.27
N PRO A 37 4.77 -10.40 -17.32
CA PRO A 37 5.88 -11.32 -17.61
C PRO A 37 5.45 -12.52 -18.45
N VAL A 38 4.15 -12.76 -18.61
CA VAL A 38 3.61 -13.90 -19.33
C VAL A 38 2.64 -13.40 -20.38
N GLY A 39 2.88 -13.77 -21.63
CA GLY A 39 2.01 -13.41 -22.72
C GLY A 39 2.76 -12.78 -23.88
N HIS A 40 2.17 -12.88 -25.06
CA HIS A 40 2.79 -12.37 -26.28
C HIS A 40 2.62 -10.86 -26.46
N ASP A 41 1.65 -10.29 -25.78
CA ASP A 41 1.29 -8.89 -25.99
C ASP A 41 2.06 -7.92 -25.06
N HIS A 42 2.82 -8.43 -24.11
CA HIS A 42 3.60 -7.62 -23.15
C HIS A 42 2.84 -6.38 -22.67
N ALA A 43 1.61 -6.61 -22.17
CA ALA A 43 0.78 -5.52 -21.70
C ALA A 43 1.55 -4.70 -20.67
N LYS A 44 1.61 -3.39 -20.89
CA LYS A 44 2.32 -2.45 -20.01
C LYS A 44 1.32 -1.53 -19.35
N VAL A 45 1.48 -1.33 -18.06
CA VAL A 45 0.64 -0.43 -17.28
C VAL A 45 1.53 0.53 -16.52
N MET A 46 1.31 1.83 -16.73
CA MET A 46 2.01 2.85 -15.95
C MET A 46 1.38 2.93 -14.57
N CYS A 47 2.20 2.78 -13.54
CA CYS A 47 1.77 2.84 -12.15
C CYS A 47 2.44 3.99 -11.42
N ASP A 48 1.71 4.62 -10.50
CA ASP A 48 2.26 5.67 -9.66
C ASP A 48 3.28 5.13 -8.67
N ILE A 49 3.05 3.91 -8.19
CA ILE A 49 3.93 3.22 -7.26
C ILE A 49 4.06 1.77 -7.72
N THR A 50 5.26 1.20 -7.68
CA THR A 50 5.48 -0.21 -7.98
C THR A 50 6.19 -0.92 -6.83
N LEU A 51 5.87 -2.21 -6.67
CA LEU A 51 6.53 -3.12 -5.73
C LEU A 51 7.21 -4.20 -6.56
N GLY A 52 8.47 -3.98 -6.89
CA GLY A 52 9.17 -4.85 -7.83
C GLY A 52 8.70 -4.62 -9.26
N THR A 53 8.58 -5.69 -10.04
CA THR A 53 8.26 -5.60 -11.49
C THR A 53 6.85 -6.03 -11.84
N ASP A 54 6.11 -6.60 -10.91
CA ASP A 54 4.85 -7.28 -11.20
C ASP A 54 3.67 -6.81 -10.34
N ILE A 55 3.89 -5.91 -9.42
CA ILE A 55 2.84 -5.36 -8.57
C ILE A 55 2.94 -3.84 -8.60
N GLY A 56 1.80 -3.16 -8.76
CA GLY A 56 1.78 -1.71 -8.74
C GLY A 56 0.51 -1.14 -8.14
N PHE A 57 0.57 0.14 -7.82
CA PHE A 57 -0.58 0.93 -7.42
C PHE A 57 -0.79 2.04 -8.42
N ARG A 58 -2.01 2.20 -8.89
CA ARG A 58 -2.40 3.23 -9.82
C ARG A 58 -3.59 3.99 -9.26
N LEU A 59 -3.50 5.32 -9.29
CA LEU A 59 -4.60 6.16 -8.82
C LEU A 59 -5.77 6.12 -9.81
N ASN A 60 -6.94 5.74 -9.33
CA ASN A 60 -8.17 5.89 -10.07
C ASN A 60 -8.64 7.34 -9.91
N ARG A 61 -8.63 8.10 -11.00
CA ARG A 61 -8.90 9.53 -10.97
C ARG A 61 -10.36 9.89 -10.71
N GLN A 62 -11.26 8.93 -10.90
CA GLN A 62 -12.68 9.12 -10.61
C GLN A 62 -12.99 8.94 -9.13
N THR A 63 -12.49 7.84 -8.55
CA THR A 63 -12.72 7.54 -7.13
C THR A 63 -11.73 8.21 -6.20
N LYS A 64 -10.56 8.64 -6.72
CA LYS A 64 -9.44 9.18 -5.96
C LYS A 64 -8.79 8.15 -5.03
N ASN A 65 -9.06 6.88 -5.25
CA ASN A 65 -8.44 5.77 -4.52
C ASN A 65 -7.40 5.08 -5.39
N TYR A 66 -6.36 4.56 -4.76
CA TYR A 66 -5.40 3.70 -5.45
C TYR A 66 -5.99 2.32 -5.70
N GLU A 67 -5.64 1.75 -6.82
CA GLU A 67 -5.98 0.38 -7.16
C GLU A 67 -4.68 -0.43 -7.25
N LEU A 68 -4.68 -1.64 -6.69
CA LEU A 68 -3.57 -2.56 -6.85
C LEU A 68 -3.68 -3.21 -8.21
N VAL A 69 -2.62 -3.14 -8.99
CA VAL A 69 -2.54 -3.72 -10.34
C VAL A 69 -1.53 -4.85 -10.32
N THR A 70 -1.94 -6.03 -10.72
CA THR A 70 -1.08 -7.20 -10.77
C THR A 70 -1.67 -8.27 -11.67
N ASP A 71 -0.84 -9.21 -12.09
CA ASP A 71 -1.31 -10.42 -12.74
C ASP A 71 -1.46 -11.51 -11.67
N LEU A 72 -2.70 -11.90 -11.39
CA LEU A 72 -3.00 -12.88 -10.36
C LEU A 72 -2.49 -14.29 -10.71
N GLN A 73 -2.32 -14.60 -11.99
CA GLN A 73 -1.81 -15.90 -12.42
C GLN A 73 -0.32 -16.04 -12.17
N THR A 74 0.42 -14.94 -12.21
CA THR A 74 1.87 -14.94 -11.99
C THR A 74 2.26 -14.41 -10.61
N TRP A 75 1.32 -14.26 -9.72
CA TRP A 75 1.56 -13.79 -8.36
C TRP A 75 2.51 -14.77 -7.64
N LYS A 76 3.68 -14.28 -7.26
CA LYS A 76 4.74 -15.08 -6.63
C LYS A 76 5.03 -14.72 -5.18
N HIS A 77 4.45 -13.64 -4.70
CA HIS A 77 4.67 -13.22 -3.33
C HIS A 77 4.06 -14.25 -2.35
N PRO A 78 4.77 -14.60 -1.25
CA PRO A 78 4.24 -15.57 -0.29
C PRO A 78 2.96 -15.11 0.41
N THR A 79 2.73 -13.80 0.52
CA THR A 79 1.49 -13.25 1.04
C THR A 79 0.48 -13.12 -0.10
N PRO A 80 -0.73 -13.69 0.00
CA PRO A 80 -1.75 -13.53 -1.03
C PRO A 80 -2.15 -12.07 -1.24
N PRO A 81 -2.65 -11.68 -2.44
CA PRO A 81 -2.97 -10.29 -2.75
C PRO A 81 -3.92 -9.64 -1.75
N GLN A 82 -4.98 -10.31 -1.38
CA GLN A 82 -5.97 -9.77 -0.45
C GLN A 82 -5.35 -9.52 0.93
N ARG A 83 -4.53 -10.46 1.39
CA ARG A 83 -3.84 -10.33 2.68
C ARG A 83 -2.80 -9.20 2.64
N MET A 84 -2.12 -9.04 1.52
CA MET A 84 -1.18 -7.94 1.33
C MET A 84 -1.89 -6.59 1.44
N ILE A 85 -3.03 -6.44 0.79
CA ILE A 85 -3.84 -5.22 0.87
C ILE A 85 -4.27 -4.94 2.32
N GLU A 86 -4.68 -5.96 3.05
CA GLU A 86 -5.04 -5.81 4.46
C GLU A 86 -3.88 -5.29 5.31
N LYS A 87 -2.69 -5.85 5.14
CA LYS A 87 -1.48 -5.40 5.85
C LYS A 87 -1.11 -3.96 5.50
N ILE A 88 -1.17 -3.63 4.23
CA ILE A 88 -0.86 -2.28 3.75
C ILE A 88 -1.89 -1.29 4.32
N THR A 89 -3.17 -1.64 4.28
CA THR A 89 -4.25 -0.80 4.80
C THR A 89 -4.08 -0.56 6.30
N GLN A 90 -3.67 -1.57 7.05
CA GLN A 90 -3.40 -1.42 8.49
C GLN A 90 -2.25 -0.43 8.75
N GLU A 91 -1.11 -0.59 8.06
CA GLU A 91 0.01 0.34 8.22
C GLU A 91 -0.34 1.76 7.76
N TYR A 92 -1.11 1.87 6.68
CA TYR A 92 -1.61 3.15 6.19
C TYR A 92 -2.48 3.85 7.25
N ALA A 93 -3.39 3.10 7.88
CA ALA A 93 -4.25 3.65 8.92
C ALA A 93 -3.44 4.13 10.13
N ILE A 94 -2.41 3.39 10.54
CA ILE A 94 -1.52 3.79 11.63
C ILE A 94 -0.82 5.11 11.30
N GLU A 95 -0.26 5.23 10.11
CA GLU A 95 0.43 6.43 9.66
C GLU A 95 -0.52 7.64 9.58
N LEU A 96 -1.73 7.41 9.09
CA LEU A 96 -2.73 8.46 8.98
C LEU A 96 -3.15 8.98 10.35
N ILE A 97 -3.42 8.07 11.29
CA ILE A 97 -3.78 8.42 12.67
C ILE A 97 -2.64 9.16 13.36
N ALA A 98 -1.41 8.66 13.20
CA ALA A 98 -0.22 9.30 13.78
C ALA A 98 -0.06 10.73 13.28
N ARG A 99 -0.26 10.95 11.99
CA ARG A 99 -0.19 12.28 11.37
C ARG A 99 -1.27 13.21 11.91
N GLU A 100 -2.51 12.73 12.03
CA GLU A 100 -3.63 13.52 12.56
C GLU A 100 -3.44 13.86 14.04
N ILE A 101 -2.92 12.92 14.82
CA ILE A 101 -2.61 13.15 16.24
C ILE A 101 -1.58 14.25 16.39
N LYS A 102 -0.49 14.21 15.61
CA LYS A 102 0.54 15.24 15.63
C LYS A 102 0.01 16.62 15.23
N LYS A 103 -0.85 16.70 14.24
CA LYS A 103 -1.48 17.94 13.80
C LYS A 103 -2.32 18.57 14.90
N LYS A 104 -2.91 17.77 15.77
CA LYS A 104 -3.74 18.23 16.89
C LYS A 104 -2.94 18.53 18.15
N GLY A 105 -1.62 18.50 18.09
CA GLY A 105 -0.76 18.83 19.20
C GLY A 105 -0.49 17.70 20.18
N PHE A 106 -0.63 16.45 19.73
CA PHE A 106 -0.27 15.28 20.52
C PHE A 106 1.06 14.69 20.07
N GLU A 107 1.76 14.05 21.00
CA GLU A 107 2.93 13.24 20.70
C GLU A 107 2.60 11.79 20.96
N ILE A 108 3.10 10.91 20.08
CA ILE A 108 2.89 9.47 20.24
C ILE A 108 3.95 8.95 21.20
N GLU A 109 3.52 8.49 22.38
CA GLU A 109 4.41 7.90 23.39
C GLU A 109 4.69 6.44 23.10
N THR A 110 3.67 5.68 22.70
CA THR A 110 3.75 4.24 22.58
C THR A 110 3.02 3.76 21.33
N GLN A 111 3.63 2.83 20.63
CA GLN A 111 3.00 2.10 19.53
C GLN A 111 3.31 0.62 19.76
N LYS A 112 2.28 -0.18 20.00
CA LYS A 112 2.42 -1.60 20.29
C LYS A 112 1.57 -2.44 19.36
N ARG A 113 2.10 -3.61 18.98
CA ARG A 113 1.33 -4.66 18.32
C ARG A 113 1.13 -5.80 19.28
N ASN A 114 -0.10 -6.28 19.41
CA ASN A 114 -0.41 -7.44 20.21
C ASN A 114 -0.39 -8.73 19.37
N VAL A 115 -0.69 -9.87 20.01
CA VAL A 115 -0.69 -11.19 19.35
C VAL A 115 -1.72 -11.29 18.22
N ASP A 116 -2.78 -10.51 18.26
CA ASP A 116 -3.81 -10.46 17.22
C ASP A 116 -3.47 -9.46 16.08
N ASN A 117 -2.24 -8.93 16.08
CA ASN A 117 -1.76 -7.94 15.13
C ASN A 117 -2.53 -6.62 15.18
N ASN A 118 -3.21 -6.33 16.25
CA ASN A 118 -3.79 -5.02 16.51
C ASN A 118 -2.70 -4.05 16.96
N VAL A 119 -2.87 -2.78 16.65
CA VAL A 119 -1.91 -1.74 17.01
C VAL A 119 -2.55 -0.80 18.01
N GLU A 120 -1.84 -0.57 19.11
CA GLU A 120 -2.23 0.38 20.13
C GLU A 120 -1.32 1.60 20.05
N LEU A 121 -1.91 2.78 19.95
CA LEU A 121 -1.19 4.04 19.99
C LEU A 121 -1.55 4.78 21.26
N VAL A 122 -0.52 5.19 21.99
CA VAL A 122 -0.68 6.04 23.17
C VAL A 122 -0.10 7.40 22.86
N ALA A 123 -0.91 8.44 23.00
CA ALA A 123 -0.52 9.79 22.65
C ALA A 123 -0.66 10.73 23.86
N THR A 124 0.27 11.67 23.98
CA THR A 124 0.26 12.69 25.00
C THR A 124 0.14 14.07 24.34
N ARG A 125 -0.73 14.89 24.87
CA ARG A 125 -0.92 16.24 24.37
C ARG A 125 0.25 17.14 24.76
N TRP A 126 0.77 17.89 23.81
CA TRP A 126 1.74 18.96 24.08
C TRP A 126 1.09 20.07 24.88
N VAL A 127 1.76 20.49 25.91
CA VAL A 127 1.30 21.58 26.77
C VAL A 127 2.12 22.84 26.51
#